data_ddf13dc7b822118bb0ad6fa2bba102b4
#
_entry.id   ddf13dc7b822118bb0ad6fa2bba102b4
#
_cell.length_a   1.000
_cell.length_b   1.000
_cell.length_c   1.000
_cell.angle_alpha   90.00
_cell.angle_beta   90.00
_cell.angle_gamma   90.00
#
_symmetry.space_group_name_H-M   'P 1'
#
loop_
_entity.id
_entity.type
_entity.pdbx_description
1 polymer ?
#
loop_
_entity_poly.entity_id
_entity_poly.type
_entity_poly.pdbx_seq_one_letter_code
_entity_poly.pdbx_strand_id
1 'polypeptide(L)'
;MKAFLISPESQSIESIDIQDQNDIKSHIGYDTVISDELGDDQHIFFDEECFLRQAKGRFQIDKLVPISGKAIIMSMSGEDLSDVALEIYALAARVSFS
;
A
#
# COMPACT_ATOMS: atom_id res chain seq x y z
N MET A 1 9.07 1.73 -11.53
CA MET A 1 9.44 2.27 -10.21
C MET A 1 9.24 1.21 -9.16
N LYS A 2 10.11 1.17 -8.19
CA LYS A 2 10.06 0.18 -7.12
C LYS A 2 8.99 0.55 -6.08
N ALA A 3 8.19 -0.43 -5.67
CA ALA A 3 7.15 -0.27 -4.67
C ALA A 3 7.04 -1.53 -3.83
N PHE A 4 6.32 -1.46 -2.70
CA PHE A 4 6.01 -2.63 -1.89
C PHE A 4 4.51 -2.89 -1.94
N LEU A 5 4.15 -4.16 -2.14
CA LEU A 5 2.77 -4.62 -2.11
C LEU A 5 2.51 -5.35 -0.79
N ILE A 6 1.52 -4.86 -0.04
CA ILE A 6 1.07 -5.50 1.19
C ILE A 6 -0.18 -6.31 0.85
N SER A 7 -0.13 -7.61 1.13
CA SER A 7 -1.23 -8.54 0.87
C SER A 7 -1.68 -9.19 2.18
N PRO A 8 -2.71 -8.63 2.85
CA PRO A 8 -3.11 -9.15 4.16
C PRO A 8 -3.69 -10.56 4.11
N GLU A 9 -4.30 -10.97 3.00
CA GLU A 9 -4.82 -12.33 2.89
C GLU A 9 -3.71 -13.37 3.02
N SER A 10 -2.55 -13.13 2.41
CA SER A 10 -1.39 -14.01 2.52
C SER A 10 -0.41 -13.56 3.61
N GLN A 11 -0.69 -12.44 4.27
CA GLN A 11 0.17 -11.83 5.30
C GLN A 11 1.59 -11.63 4.79
N SER A 12 1.71 -11.06 3.59
CA SER A 12 3.00 -10.87 2.93
C SER A 12 3.23 -9.42 2.51
N ILE A 13 4.51 -9.06 2.43
CA ILE A 13 4.99 -7.80 1.87
C ILE A 13 6.03 -8.18 0.83
N GLU A 14 5.83 -7.73 -0.40
CA GLU A 14 6.75 -8.07 -1.50
C GLU A 14 7.10 -6.83 -2.32
N SER A 15 8.28 -6.89 -2.92
CA SER A 15 8.76 -5.84 -3.82
C SER A 15 8.14 -6.05 -5.20
N ILE A 16 7.58 -4.99 -5.77
CA ILE A 16 6.97 -5.03 -7.11
C ILE A 16 7.45 -3.83 -7.92
N ASP A 17 7.16 -3.86 -9.20
CA ASP A 17 7.48 -2.78 -10.12
C ASP A 17 6.18 -2.08 -10.53
N ILE A 18 6.17 -0.76 -10.48
CA ILE A 18 5.02 0.07 -10.86
C ILE A 18 5.45 1.00 -11.99
N GLN A 19 4.70 1.04 -13.07
CA GLN A 19 4.98 1.92 -14.19
C GLN A 19 4.22 3.24 -14.12
N ASP A 20 2.95 3.19 -13.67
CA ASP A 20 2.09 4.36 -13.61
C ASP A 20 0.93 4.15 -12.62
N GLN A 21 0.05 5.12 -12.53
CA GLN A 21 -1.14 5.08 -11.66
C GLN A 21 -2.06 3.90 -11.99
N ASN A 22 -2.16 3.53 -13.27
CA ASN A 22 -3.00 2.39 -13.66
C ASN A 22 -2.48 1.08 -13.11
N ASP A 23 -1.15 0.92 -13.02
CA ASP A 23 -0.55 -0.27 -12.40
C ASP A 23 -0.93 -0.39 -10.94
N ILE A 24 -0.99 0.73 -10.21
CA ILE A 24 -1.42 0.73 -8.81
C ILE A 24 -2.83 0.16 -8.69
N LYS A 25 -3.75 0.65 -9.53
CA LYS A 25 -5.14 0.17 -9.54
C LYS A 25 -5.22 -1.30 -9.91
N SER A 26 -4.41 -1.75 -10.86
CA SER A 26 -4.38 -3.16 -11.29
C SER A 26 -3.95 -4.08 -10.15
N HIS A 27 -2.95 -3.70 -9.39
CA HIS A 27 -2.49 -4.51 -8.25
C HIS A 27 -3.49 -4.53 -7.11
N ILE A 28 -4.11 -3.40 -6.82
CA ILE A 28 -5.11 -3.29 -5.76
C ILE A 28 -6.42 -3.96 -6.19
N GLY A 29 -6.76 -3.86 -7.46
CA GLY A 29 -7.92 -4.53 -8.05
C GLY A 29 -9.19 -3.68 -8.12
N TYR A 30 -9.11 -2.40 -7.79
CA TYR A 30 -10.26 -1.47 -7.78
C TYR A 30 -9.85 -0.10 -8.29
N ASP A 31 -10.82 0.66 -8.81
CA ASP A 31 -10.59 2.01 -9.32
C ASP A 31 -10.65 3.09 -8.23
N THR A 32 -11.25 2.78 -7.09
CA THR A 32 -11.44 3.74 -5.99
C THR A 32 -10.20 3.84 -5.09
N VAL A 33 -9.03 3.98 -5.70
CA VAL A 33 -7.76 4.06 -4.97
C VAL A 33 -7.53 5.48 -4.46
N ILE A 34 -7.21 5.59 -3.19
CA ILE A 34 -6.77 6.84 -2.56
C ILE A 34 -5.38 6.64 -1.94
N SER A 35 -4.77 7.72 -1.51
CA SER A 35 -3.48 7.64 -0.83
C SER A 35 -3.46 8.47 0.45
N ASP A 36 -2.70 7.98 1.43
CA ASP A 36 -2.39 8.71 2.64
C ASP A 36 -0.87 8.82 2.78
N GLU A 37 -0.43 9.88 3.42
CA GLU A 37 1.00 10.12 3.65
C GLU A 37 1.48 9.36 4.89
N LEU A 38 2.64 8.72 4.76
CA LEU A 38 3.30 8.01 5.86
C LEU A 38 4.49 8.79 6.45
N GLY A 39 4.78 9.98 5.90
CA GLY A 39 5.96 10.76 6.25
C GLY A 39 7.12 10.51 5.28
N ASP A 40 8.08 11.43 5.21
CA ASP A 40 9.28 11.35 4.36
C ASP A 40 8.96 11.05 2.90
N ASP A 41 7.90 11.68 2.38
CA ASP A 41 7.42 11.52 0.99
C ASP A 41 6.94 10.09 0.67
N GLN A 42 6.82 9.21 1.66
CA GLN A 42 6.25 7.88 1.47
C GLN A 42 4.73 7.94 1.60
N HIS A 43 4.04 7.22 0.71
CA HIS A 43 2.58 7.18 0.67
C HIS A 43 2.09 5.75 0.64
N ILE A 44 0.90 5.54 1.20
CA ILE A 44 0.19 4.27 1.10
C ILE A 44 -1.02 4.45 0.19
N PHE A 45 -1.13 3.58 -0.81
CA PHE A 45 -2.25 3.55 -1.76
C PHE A 45 -3.13 2.35 -1.45
N PHE A 46 -4.42 2.58 -1.33
CA PHE A 46 -5.38 1.52 -1.01
C PHE A 46 -6.77 1.88 -1.54
N ASP A 47 -7.66 0.90 -1.56
CA ASP A 47 -9.05 1.10 -1.99
C ASP A 47 -9.82 1.86 -0.91
N GLU A 48 -10.35 3.04 -1.25
CA GLU A 48 -11.16 3.86 -0.34
C GLU A 48 -12.36 3.07 0.22
N GLU A 49 -12.91 2.16 -0.57
CA GLU A 49 -14.08 1.36 -0.21
C GLU A 49 -13.69 -0.04 0.28
N CYS A 50 -12.47 -0.22 0.77
CA CYS A 50 -11.93 -1.54 1.11
C CYS A 50 -12.80 -2.30 2.12
N PHE A 51 -13.43 -1.60 3.07
CA PHE A 51 -14.28 -2.26 4.07
C PHE A 51 -15.60 -2.79 3.49
N LEU A 52 -15.98 -2.34 2.30
CA LEU A 52 -17.21 -2.78 1.64
C LEU A 52 -16.97 -4.01 0.75
N ARG A 53 -15.73 -4.38 0.49
CA ARG A 53 -15.36 -5.42 -0.48
C ARG A 53 -15.36 -6.83 0.11
N GLN A 54 -15.51 -6.98 1.43
CA GLN A 54 -15.46 -8.27 2.11
C GLN A 54 -14.17 -9.04 1.85
N ALA A 55 -13.07 -8.32 1.64
CA ALA A 55 -11.77 -8.94 1.44
C ALA A 55 -11.32 -9.67 2.70
N LYS A 56 -10.60 -10.77 2.50
CA LYS A 56 -10.04 -11.54 3.60
C LYS A 56 -8.76 -10.88 4.10
N GLY A 57 -8.62 -10.82 5.42
CA GLY A 57 -7.44 -10.28 6.05
C GLY A 57 -7.43 -8.76 6.12
N ARG A 58 -6.77 -8.27 7.14
CA ARG A 58 -6.58 -6.85 7.39
C ARG A 58 -5.15 -6.63 7.86
N PHE A 59 -4.68 -5.40 7.70
CA PHE A 59 -3.42 -4.99 8.29
C PHE A 59 -3.56 -3.58 8.83
N GLN A 60 -2.66 -3.24 9.73
CA GLN A 60 -2.54 -1.89 10.27
C GLN A 60 -1.09 -1.48 10.15
N ILE A 61 -0.85 -0.26 9.66
CA ILE A 61 0.48 0.34 9.64
C ILE A 61 0.50 1.51 10.61
N ASP A 62 1.51 1.54 11.49
CA ASP A 62 1.62 2.54 12.54
C ASP A 62 0.32 2.61 13.35
N LYS A 63 -0.25 3.82 13.48
CA LYS A 63 -1.52 4.06 14.18
C LYS A 63 -2.66 4.41 13.23
N LEU A 64 -2.48 4.17 11.93
CA LEU A 64 -3.55 4.42 10.96
C LEU A 64 -4.68 3.42 11.15
N VAL A 65 -5.83 3.76 10.58
CA VAL A 65 -7.00 2.87 10.60
C VAL A 65 -6.65 1.57 9.87
N PRO A 66 -7.06 0.40 10.41
CA PRO A 66 -6.81 -0.86 9.71
C PRO A 66 -7.37 -0.87 8.30
N ILE A 67 -6.64 -1.47 7.37
CA ILE A 67 -7.00 -1.55 5.96
C ILE A 67 -7.30 -2.99 5.61
N SER A 68 -8.39 -3.21 4.90
CA SER A 68 -8.78 -4.50 4.35
C SER A 68 -8.36 -4.57 2.89
N GLY A 69 -7.77 -5.70 2.47
CA GLY A 69 -7.30 -5.86 1.10
C GLY A 69 -5.90 -5.33 0.87
N LYS A 70 -5.48 -5.34 -0.39
CA LYS A 70 -4.12 -5.00 -0.78
C LYS A 70 -3.84 -3.51 -0.72
N ALA A 71 -2.59 -3.17 -0.44
CA ALA A 71 -2.11 -1.79 -0.45
C ALA A 71 -0.71 -1.72 -1.07
N ILE A 72 -0.35 -0.55 -1.56
CA ILE A 72 0.95 -0.29 -2.16
C ILE A 72 1.62 0.86 -1.43
N ILE A 73 2.91 0.68 -1.14
CA ILE A 73 3.76 1.72 -0.54
C ILE A 73 4.78 2.17 -1.57
N MET A 74 4.84 3.47 -1.83
CA MET A 74 5.91 4.05 -2.66
C MET A 74 6.05 5.54 -2.37
N SER A 75 7.07 6.15 -2.94
CA SER A 75 7.32 7.58 -2.75
C SER A 75 6.49 8.41 -3.72
N MET A 76 6.13 9.61 -3.29
CA MET A 76 5.50 10.62 -4.13
C MET A 76 6.15 11.97 -3.88
N SER A 77 6.48 12.68 -4.96
CA SER A 77 6.96 14.05 -4.90
C SER A 77 5.97 14.92 -5.66
N GLY A 78 5.16 15.69 -4.91
CA GLY A 78 4.01 16.37 -5.50
C GLY A 78 3.02 15.33 -6.04
N GLU A 79 2.79 15.34 -7.35
CA GLU A 79 1.91 14.36 -8.02
C GLU A 79 2.69 13.24 -8.72
N ASP A 80 4.03 13.27 -8.65
CA ASP A 80 4.89 12.32 -9.35
C ASP A 80 5.22 11.13 -8.46
N LEU A 81 4.99 9.94 -9.00
CA LEU A 81 5.40 8.69 -8.35
C LEU A 81 6.90 8.50 -8.48
N SER A 82 7.51 7.90 -7.47
CA SER A 82 8.92 7.55 -7.51
C SER A 82 9.17 6.29 -6.68
N ASP A 83 10.40 5.76 -6.78
CA ASP A 83 10.78 4.54 -6.08
C ASP A 83 10.54 4.67 -4.57
N VAL A 84 10.03 3.60 -3.96
CA VAL A 84 9.91 3.53 -2.51
C VAL A 84 11.31 3.71 -1.88
N ALA A 85 11.38 4.52 -0.84
CA ALA A 85 12.66 4.81 -0.15
C ALA A 85 12.82 4.03 1.15
N LEU A 86 11.75 3.37 1.63
CA LEU A 86 11.82 2.54 2.82
C LEU A 86 12.50 1.21 2.52
N GLU A 87 13.20 0.68 3.53
CA GLU A 87 13.65 -0.71 3.49
C GLU A 87 12.49 -1.63 3.84
N ILE A 88 12.43 -2.80 3.20
CA ILE A 88 11.33 -3.74 3.43
C ILE A 88 11.24 -4.17 4.89
N TYR A 89 12.38 -4.31 5.56
CA TYR A 89 12.39 -4.68 6.99
C TYR A 89 11.85 -3.59 7.88
N ALA A 90 12.13 -2.32 7.54
CA ALA A 90 11.59 -1.18 8.27
C ALA A 90 10.07 -1.10 8.09
N LEU A 91 9.57 -1.35 6.90
CA LEU A 91 8.14 -1.40 6.65
C LEU A 91 7.49 -2.55 7.42
N ALA A 92 8.07 -3.74 7.35
CA ALA A 92 7.53 -4.92 8.02
C ALA A 92 7.39 -4.71 9.54
N ALA A 93 8.32 -3.97 10.15
CA ALA A 93 8.26 -3.66 11.58
C ALA A 93 7.10 -2.74 11.94
N ARG A 94 6.54 -2.01 10.97
CA ARG A 94 5.44 -1.07 11.17
C ARG A 94 4.07 -1.68 10.86
N VAL A 95 4.04 -2.86 10.27
CA VAL A 95 2.80 -3.51 9.79
C VAL A 95 2.40 -4.64 10.74
N SER A 96 1.13 -4.64 11.12
CA SER A 96 0.51 -5.73 11.89
C SER A 96 -0.62 -6.34 11.08
N PHE A 97 -0.57 -7.64 10.88
CA PHE A 97 -1.65 -8.38 10.21
C PHE A 97 -2.66 -8.90 11.23
N SER A 98 -3.92 -8.98 10.81
CA SER A 98 -4.96 -9.49 11.66
C SER A 98 -6.01 -10.30 10.88
#